data_55d9ac25b0e241419f18e220e7696a43
#
_entry.id   55d9ac25b0e241419f18e220e7696a43
#
_cell.length_a   1.000
_cell.length_b   1.000
_cell.length_c   1.000
_cell.angle_alpha   90.00
_cell.angle_beta   90.00
_cell.angle_gamma   90.00
#
_symmetry.space_group_name_H-M   'P 1'
#
loop_
_entity.id
_entity.type
_entity.pdbx_description
1 polymer ?
#
loop_
_entity_poly.entity_id
_entity_poly.type
_entity_poly.pdbx_seq_one_letter_code
_entity_poly.pdbx_strand_id
1 'polypeptide(L)'
;MKKDIEYCTVAIHFGNLQGKHEINSNSLLVFIEAYKEISEFFGVEIDVQIGVPTEGGWMTKLFLGISFVGFNSFVALLTGETADDWAKKGHVEIVKHINQFITTEATNVSDEIPKECTKQKNKMYQQFQKDGCIDSFKIDTFPAIPKVNFQNYIKEIPEEEVIYLGETDITVHSPDWKGKRSWKGKIEILNDKENAFDFDKSLTGKFWEKVTLDTLPLHTT
;
A
#
# COMPACT_ATOMS: atom_id res chain seq x y z
N MET A 1 14.39 7.99 -20.21
CA MET A 1 14.36 9.12 -19.26
C MET A 1 15.07 8.68 -17.99
N LYS A 2 16.09 9.43 -17.53
CA LYS A 2 16.61 9.23 -16.16
C LYS A 2 15.51 9.69 -15.22
N LYS A 3 15.06 8.82 -14.32
CA LYS A 3 14.20 9.25 -13.19
C LYS A 3 15.05 10.20 -12.34
N ASP A 4 14.58 11.41 -12.12
CA ASP A 4 15.19 12.31 -11.15
C ASP A 4 14.94 11.72 -9.77
N ILE A 5 16.00 11.28 -9.10
CA ILE A 5 15.93 10.70 -7.75
C ILE A 5 16.32 11.81 -6.79
N GLU A 6 15.38 12.18 -5.92
CA GLU A 6 15.69 13.06 -4.80
C GLU A 6 15.92 12.23 -3.54
N TYR A 7 16.75 12.73 -2.66
CA TYR A 7 17.11 12.05 -1.42
C TYR A 7 16.57 12.82 -0.23
N CYS A 8 15.92 12.13 0.69
CA CYS A 8 15.58 12.67 2.00
C CYS A 8 15.93 11.67 3.10
N THR A 9 15.85 12.12 4.34
CA THR A 9 16.16 11.31 5.51
C THR A 9 14.95 11.26 6.42
N VAL A 10 14.58 10.06 6.87
CA VAL A 10 13.55 9.81 7.88
C VAL A 10 14.21 9.17 9.09
N ALA A 11 14.02 9.74 10.27
CA ALA A 11 14.48 9.16 11.52
C ALA A 11 13.42 8.23 12.09
N ILE A 12 13.79 6.98 12.39
CA ILE A 12 12.92 6.04 13.09
C ILE A 12 13.54 5.69 14.44
N HIS A 13 12.71 5.57 15.44
CA HIS A 13 13.13 5.22 16.79
C HIS A 13 12.20 4.18 17.37
N PHE A 14 12.77 3.04 17.77
CA PHE A 14 12.11 2.02 18.56
C PHE A 14 12.63 2.11 19.99
N GLY A 15 11.76 2.54 20.90
CA GLY A 15 12.09 2.59 22.31
C GLY A 15 12.13 1.20 22.93
N ASN A 16 13.03 1.01 23.91
CA ASN A 16 13.16 -0.22 24.68
C ASN A 16 13.36 0.10 26.16
N LEU A 17 12.50 -0.40 27.05
CA LEU A 17 12.54 -0.18 28.50
C LEU A 17 13.81 -0.68 29.18
N GLN A 18 14.47 -1.68 28.59
CA GLN A 18 15.65 -2.32 29.21
C GLN A 18 16.99 -1.69 28.77
N GLY A 19 16.95 -0.58 28.02
CA GLY A 19 18.16 0.04 27.49
C GLY A 19 18.96 -0.83 26.50
N LYS A 20 18.35 -1.94 26.04
CA LYS A 20 18.93 -2.78 25.00
C LYS A 20 18.70 -2.10 23.66
N HIS A 21 19.76 -2.00 22.88
CA HIS A 21 19.72 -1.43 21.52
C HIS A 21 19.36 -2.50 20.47
N GLU A 22 18.41 -3.37 20.79
CA GLU A 22 18.04 -4.52 19.97
C GLU A 22 16.61 -4.33 19.43
N ILE A 23 16.43 -4.66 18.19
CA ILE A 23 15.14 -4.82 17.53
C ILE A 23 15.14 -6.14 16.80
N ASN A 24 14.00 -6.81 16.73
CA ASN A 24 13.87 -7.97 15.87
C ASN A 24 14.02 -7.52 14.40
N SER A 25 14.95 -8.14 13.67
CA SER A 25 15.17 -7.83 12.26
C SER A 25 13.90 -7.91 11.42
N ASN A 26 13.00 -8.81 11.78
CA ASN A 26 11.69 -8.96 11.11
C ASN A 26 10.81 -7.71 11.30
N SER A 27 10.87 -7.04 12.45
CA SER A 27 10.11 -5.80 12.69
C SER A 27 10.61 -4.66 11.81
N LEU A 28 11.93 -4.56 11.61
CA LEU A 28 12.51 -3.59 10.70
C LEU A 28 12.16 -3.88 9.24
N LEU A 29 12.25 -5.15 8.82
CA LEU A 29 11.89 -5.56 7.48
C LEU A 29 10.42 -5.27 7.16
N VAL A 30 9.51 -5.67 8.06
CA VAL A 30 8.08 -5.42 7.90
C VAL A 30 7.77 -3.92 7.85
N PHE A 31 8.48 -3.11 8.65
CA PHE A 31 8.36 -1.65 8.56
C PHE A 31 8.77 -1.12 7.19
N ILE A 32 9.93 -1.52 6.69
CA ILE A 32 10.46 -1.05 5.40
C ILE A 32 9.55 -1.48 4.25
N GLU A 33 9.09 -2.73 4.24
CA GLU A 33 8.15 -3.24 3.25
C GLU A 33 6.84 -2.46 3.27
N ALA A 34 6.23 -2.30 4.45
CA ALA A 34 4.99 -1.55 4.61
C ALA A 34 5.18 -0.08 4.19
N TYR A 35 6.30 0.52 4.55
CA TYR A 35 6.61 1.90 4.18
C TYR A 35 6.71 2.08 2.65
N LYS A 36 7.37 1.14 1.96
CA LYS A 36 7.47 1.13 0.49
C LYS A 36 6.09 0.99 -0.16
N GLU A 37 5.33 -0.01 0.25
CA GLU A 37 4.00 -0.27 -0.31
C GLU A 37 3.03 0.88 -0.03
N ILE A 38 3.05 1.47 1.17
CA ILE A 38 2.26 2.68 1.47
C ILE A 38 2.69 3.84 0.56
N SER A 39 3.99 4.01 0.33
CA SER A 39 4.52 5.10 -0.51
C SER A 39 4.04 5.03 -1.96
N GLU A 40 3.85 3.83 -2.49
CA GLU A 40 3.29 3.65 -3.84
C GLU A 40 1.88 4.22 -3.97
N PHE A 41 1.06 4.12 -2.89
CA PHE A 41 -0.25 4.76 -2.86
C PHE A 41 -0.14 6.30 -2.86
N PHE A 42 0.95 6.86 -2.35
CA PHE A 42 1.24 8.29 -2.44
C PHE A 42 1.88 8.71 -3.77
N GLY A 43 1.97 7.78 -4.73
CA GLY A 43 2.50 8.05 -6.07
C GLY A 43 4.02 8.18 -6.12
N VAL A 44 4.72 7.62 -5.15
CA VAL A 44 6.19 7.60 -5.11
C VAL A 44 6.73 6.19 -4.93
N GLU A 45 7.82 5.91 -5.63
CA GLU A 45 8.64 4.72 -5.45
C GLU A 45 9.84 5.09 -4.57
N ILE A 46 10.11 4.27 -3.55
CA ILE A 46 11.16 4.56 -2.57
C ILE A 46 12.22 3.46 -2.58
N ASP A 47 13.48 3.88 -2.71
CA ASP A 47 14.65 3.06 -2.36
C ASP A 47 15.11 3.41 -0.94
N VAL A 48 15.32 2.40 -0.10
CA VAL A 48 15.63 2.58 1.33
C VAL A 48 17.01 2.07 1.65
N GLN A 49 17.84 2.95 2.18
CA GLN A 49 19.13 2.59 2.79
C GLN A 49 19.05 2.84 4.30
N ILE A 50 19.58 1.91 5.08
CA ILE A 50 19.53 1.96 6.55
C ILE A 50 20.84 2.52 7.04
N GLY A 51 20.77 3.59 7.83
CA GLY A 51 21.93 4.14 8.53
C GLY A 51 22.35 3.27 9.72
N VAL A 52 23.53 3.57 10.26
CA VAL A 52 23.99 2.91 11.48
C VAL A 52 23.14 3.34 12.67
N PRO A 53 22.64 2.42 13.50
CA PRO A 53 21.91 2.76 14.71
C PRO A 53 22.76 3.59 15.67
N THR A 54 22.13 4.53 16.37
CA THR A 54 22.77 5.41 17.37
C THR A 54 22.37 5.03 18.79
N GLU A 55 23.14 5.49 19.79
CA GLU A 55 22.90 5.22 21.21
C GLU A 55 21.57 5.83 21.71
N GLY A 56 20.97 5.25 22.74
CA GLY A 56 19.74 5.73 23.38
C GLY A 56 18.43 5.04 22.97
N GLY A 57 18.51 3.81 22.56
CA GLY A 57 17.45 2.99 21.96
C GLY A 57 17.84 2.64 20.53
N TRP A 58 17.04 1.80 19.84
CA TRP A 58 17.29 1.51 18.45
C TRP A 58 16.76 2.68 17.59
N MET A 59 17.61 3.68 17.37
CA MET A 59 17.33 4.82 16.50
C MET A 59 18.24 4.75 15.28
N THR A 60 17.66 4.84 14.11
CA THR A 60 18.42 4.92 12.86
C THR A 60 17.80 5.94 11.91
N LYS A 61 18.61 6.36 10.96
CA LYS A 61 18.16 7.17 9.83
C LYS A 61 17.96 6.26 8.63
N LEU A 62 16.79 6.38 8.01
CA LEU A 62 16.54 5.85 6.69
C LEU A 62 16.89 6.92 5.67
N PHE A 63 17.76 6.58 4.74
CA PHE A 63 18.05 7.42 3.57
C PHE A 63 17.12 6.94 2.45
N LEU A 64 16.20 7.80 2.05
CA LEU A 64 15.19 7.48 1.05
C LEU A 64 15.57 8.10 -0.28
N GLY A 65 15.83 7.29 -1.29
CA GLY A 65 15.84 7.71 -2.69
C GLY A 65 14.41 7.67 -3.21
N ILE A 66 13.84 8.82 -3.55
CA ILE A 66 12.43 8.96 -3.92
C ILE A 66 12.32 9.28 -5.39
N SER A 67 11.47 8.52 -6.09
CA SER A 67 11.10 8.77 -7.47
C SER A 67 9.59 8.97 -7.56
N PHE A 68 9.17 10.08 -8.16
CA PHE A 68 7.75 10.32 -8.43
C PHE A 68 7.27 9.38 -9.55
N VAL A 69 6.18 8.66 -9.29
CA VAL A 69 5.58 7.71 -10.24
C VAL A 69 4.30 8.28 -10.84
N GLY A 70 3.53 9.04 -10.07
CA GLY A 70 2.32 9.68 -10.55
C GLY A 70 1.39 10.12 -9.42
N PHE A 71 0.39 10.89 -9.81
CA PHE A 71 -0.72 11.27 -8.95
C PHE A 71 -1.89 10.32 -9.17
N ASN A 72 -2.54 9.91 -8.11
CA ASN A 72 -3.69 9.02 -8.18
C ASN A 72 -4.86 9.53 -7.31
N SER A 73 -6.02 8.88 -7.45
CA SER A 73 -7.23 9.25 -6.72
C SER A 73 -7.09 9.15 -5.20
N PHE A 74 -6.21 8.28 -4.71
CA PHE A 74 -5.94 8.13 -3.28
C PHE A 74 -5.28 9.39 -2.70
N VAL A 75 -4.29 9.95 -3.40
CA VAL A 75 -3.63 11.19 -2.97
C VAL A 75 -4.64 12.34 -2.95
N ALA A 76 -5.49 12.46 -3.98
CA ALA A 76 -6.55 13.46 -4.02
C ALA A 76 -7.50 13.33 -2.81
N LEU A 77 -7.88 12.11 -2.47
CA LEU A 77 -8.77 11.81 -1.35
C LEU A 77 -8.16 12.17 0.00
N LEU A 78 -6.88 11.80 0.21
CA LEU A 78 -6.20 12.04 1.49
C LEU A 78 -5.85 13.49 1.73
N THR A 79 -5.47 14.21 0.68
CA THR A 79 -4.90 15.55 0.82
C THR A 79 -5.85 16.66 0.38
N GLY A 80 -6.87 16.33 -0.39
CA GLY A 80 -7.76 17.30 -1.05
C GLY A 80 -7.07 18.10 -2.16
N GLU A 81 -5.91 17.66 -2.62
CA GLU A 81 -5.06 18.40 -3.56
C GLU A 81 -5.28 17.94 -5.00
N THR A 82 -4.89 18.82 -5.93
CA THR A 82 -4.87 18.49 -7.36
C THR A 82 -3.55 17.84 -7.75
N ALA A 83 -3.52 17.21 -8.94
CA ALA A 83 -2.29 16.64 -9.48
C ALA A 83 -1.17 17.69 -9.64
N ASP A 84 -1.54 18.92 -10.03
CA ASP A 84 -0.58 20.02 -10.22
C ASP A 84 0.01 20.50 -8.89
N ASP A 85 -0.80 20.54 -7.82
CA ASP A 85 -0.34 20.94 -6.50
C ASP A 85 0.57 19.87 -5.91
N TRP A 86 0.20 18.59 -6.06
CA TRP A 86 1.01 17.47 -5.62
C TRP A 86 2.37 17.39 -6.33
N ALA A 87 2.39 17.58 -7.65
CA ALA A 87 3.62 17.57 -8.43
C ALA A 87 4.59 18.72 -8.08
N LYS A 88 4.06 19.84 -7.53
CA LYS A 88 4.87 20.97 -7.05
C LYS A 88 5.42 20.76 -5.65
N LYS A 89 4.87 19.76 -4.91
CA LYS A 89 5.40 19.44 -3.57
C LYS A 89 6.75 18.78 -3.70
N GLY A 90 7.68 19.25 -2.89
CA GLY A 90 8.96 18.58 -2.73
C GLY A 90 8.78 17.22 -2.03
N HIS A 91 9.68 16.28 -2.29
CA HIS A 91 9.64 14.92 -1.74
C HIS A 91 9.57 14.88 -0.21
N VAL A 92 10.11 15.88 0.47
CA VAL A 92 10.03 16.01 1.93
C VAL A 92 8.59 16.15 2.42
N GLU A 93 7.76 16.93 1.72
CA GLU A 93 6.36 17.09 2.10
C GLU A 93 5.55 15.83 1.82
N ILE A 94 5.84 15.13 0.72
CA ILE A 94 5.22 13.82 0.42
C ILE A 94 5.54 12.81 1.53
N VAL A 95 6.81 12.72 1.92
CA VAL A 95 7.25 11.85 3.04
C VAL A 95 6.55 12.19 4.34
N LYS A 96 6.35 13.48 4.62
CA LYS A 96 5.61 13.92 5.80
C LYS A 96 4.15 13.44 5.80
N HIS A 97 3.46 13.46 4.65
CA HIS A 97 2.11 12.89 4.52
C HIS A 97 2.10 11.37 4.75
N ILE A 98 3.09 10.65 4.23
CA ILE A 98 3.25 9.21 4.49
C ILE A 98 3.43 8.96 5.99
N ASN A 99 4.33 9.70 6.64
CA ASN A 99 4.58 9.59 8.08
C ASN A 99 3.33 9.94 8.91
N GLN A 100 2.59 10.95 8.49
CA GLN A 100 1.31 11.33 9.10
C GLN A 100 0.29 10.19 8.98
N PHE A 101 0.12 9.58 7.81
CA PHE A 101 -0.78 8.44 7.63
C PHE A 101 -0.39 7.26 8.54
N ILE A 102 0.91 6.93 8.61
CA ILE A 102 1.41 5.86 9.47
C ILE A 102 1.07 6.14 10.93
N THR A 103 1.22 7.38 11.39
CA THR A 103 1.00 7.78 12.80
C THR A 103 -0.43 8.24 13.11
N THR A 104 -1.37 8.11 12.18
CA THR A 104 -2.79 8.40 12.41
C THR A 104 -3.48 7.21 13.07
N GLU A 105 -4.26 7.43 14.12
CA GLU A 105 -5.06 6.37 14.76
C GLU A 105 -6.11 5.79 13.81
N ALA A 106 -6.46 4.52 13.99
CA ALA A 106 -7.38 3.78 13.14
C ALA A 106 -8.76 4.44 13.01
N THR A 107 -9.26 5.04 14.08
CA THR A 107 -10.54 5.75 14.12
C THR A 107 -10.57 7.00 13.22
N ASN A 108 -9.41 7.57 12.93
CA ASN A 108 -9.25 8.76 12.10
C ASN A 108 -8.88 8.42 10.64
N VAL A 109 -8.73 7.14 10.32
CA VAL A 109 -8.48 6.67 8.97
C VAL A 109 -9.81 6.52 8.23
N SER A 110 -10.01 7.27 7.14
CA SER A 110 -11.21 7.20 6.31
C SER A 110 -11.44 5.78 5.76
N ASP A 111 -12.71 5.37 5.62
CA ASP A 111 -13.09 4.11 4.98
C ASP A 111 -12.87 4.10 3.46
N GLU A 112 -12.69 5.27 2.87
CA GLU A 112 -12.40 5.43 1.45
C GLU A 112 -10.94 5.11 1.10
N ILE A 113 -10.07 4.96 2.12
CA ILE A 113 -8.67 4.56 1.93
C ILE A 113 -8.62 3.12 1.43
N PRO A 114 -7.81 2.82 0.39
CA PRO A 114 -7.67 1.47 -0.13
C PRO A 114 -7.33 0.47 0.98
N LYS A 115 -8.08 -0.63 1.03
CA LYS A 115 -7.89 -1.68 2.04
C LYS A 115 -6.43 -2.17 2.09
N GLU A 116 -5.77 -2.28 0.94
CA GLU A 116 -4.38 -2.73 0.87
C GLU A 116 -3.43 -1.77 1.59
N CYS A 117 -3.60 -0.46 1.43
CA CYS A 117 -2.81 0.53 2.17
C CYS A 117 -2.99 0.37 3.69
N THR A 118 -4.23 0.19 4.14
CA THR A 118 -4.56 -0.06 5.55
C THR A 118 -4.00 -1.40 6.05
N LYS A 119 -4.04 -2.46 5.22
CA LYS A 119 -3.44 -3.76 5.55
C LYS A 119 -1.94 -3.66 5.84
N GLN A 120 -1.20 -2.88 5.06
CA GLN A 120 0.23 -2.69 5.27
C GLN A 120 0.52 -2.00 6.61
N LYS A 121 -0.22 -0.95 6.93
CA LYS A 121 -0.11 -0.29 8.23
C LYS A 121 -0.46 -1.24 9.38
N ASN A 122 -1.53 -2.02 9.25
CA ASN A 122 -1.92 -3.02 10.25
C ASN A 122 -0.83 -4.07 10.46
N LYS A 123 -0.27 -4.63 9.36
CA LYS A 123 0.83 -5.61 9.39
C LYS A 123 2.02 -5.08 10.18
N MET A 124 2.37 -3.82 9.97
CA MET A 124 3.47 -3.16 10.68
C MET A 124 3.21 -3.09 12.19
N TYR A 125 2.06 -2.56 12.62
CA TYR A 125 1.75 -2.43 14.04
C TYR A 125 1.54 -3.78 14.73
N GLN A 126 0.94 -4.76 14.05
CA GLN A 126 0.82 -6.13 14.56
C GLN A 126 2.18 -6.79 14.80
N GLN A 127 3.15 -6.54 13.91
CA GLN A 127 4.51 -7.02 14.09
C GLN A 127 5.20 -6.33 15.28
N PHE A 128 5.03 -5.01 15.42
CA PHE A 128 5.56 -4.27 16.57
C PHE A 128 4.98 -4.73 17.91
N GLN A 129 3.68 -5.10 17.94
CA GLN A 129 3.06 -5.68 19.13
C GLN A 129 3.69 -7.01 19.54
N LYS A 130 4.05 -7.85 18.56
CA LYS A 130 4.65 -9.17 18.79
C LYS A 130 6.11 -9.08 19.21
N ASP A 131 6.80 -8.01 18.85
CA ASP A 131 8.21 -7.82 19.18
C ASP A 131 8.38 -7.45 20.64
N GLY A 132 9.01 -8.34 21.41
CA GLY A 132 9.29 -8.12 22.83
C GLY A 132 10.34 -7.04 23.12
N CYS A 133 11.06 -6.60 22.11
CA CYS A 133 12.10 -5.57 22.24
C CYS A 133 11.56 -4.15 22.00
N ILE A 134 10.33 -4.00 21.48
CA ILE A 134 9.74 -2.70 21.15
C ILE A 134 8.76 -2.29 22.25
N ASP A 135 8.99 -1.14 22.88
CA ASP A 135 8.10 -0.52 23.86
C ASP A 135 7.42 0.75 23.32
N SER A 136 8.02 1.37 22.33
CA SER A 136 7.45 2.50 21.62
C SER A 136 8.00 2.60 20.20
N PHE A 137 7.24 3.27 19.34
CA PHE A 137 7.62 3.60 17.97
C PHE A 137 7.51 5.09 17.74
N LYS A 138 8.50 5.68 17.09
CA LYS A 138 8.49 7.09 16.70
C LYS A 138 9.09 7.22 15.29
N ILE A 139 8.51 8.11 14.51
CA ILE A 139 9.02 8.47 13.17
C ILE A 139 9.16 9.99 13.10
N ASP A 140 10.34 10.46 12.72
CA ASP A 140 10.70 11.87 12.62
C ASP A 140 10.29 12.70 13.85
N THR A 141 9.57 13.80 13.61
CA THR A 141 9.10 14.74 14.63
C THR A 141 7.75 14.34 15.23
N PHE A 142 7.11 13.27 14.75
CA PHE A 142 5.83 12.81 15.29
C PHE A 142 6.00 12.32 16.74
N PRO A 143 4.95 12.41 17.55
CA PRO A 143 4.98 11.91 18.93
C PRO A 143 5.32 10.40 18.97
N ALA A 144 6.05 9.99 20.01
CA ALA A 144 6.28 8.58 20.24
C ALA A 144 4.97 7.87 20.61
N ILE A 145 4.71 6.74 19.99
CA ILE A 145 3.54 5.91 20.22
C ILE A 145 3.97 4.77 21.15
N PRO A 146 3.48 4.70 22.37
CA PRO A 146 3.76 3.60 23.30
C PRO A 146 3.15 2.29 22.78
N LYS A 147 3.80 1.16 23.04
CA LYS A 147 3.34 -0.17 22.64
C LYS A 147 1.90 -0.48 23.07
N VAL A 148 1.51 -0.03 24.27
CA VAL A 148 0.16 -0.23 24.80
C VAL A 148 -0.93 0.41 23.91
N ASN A 149 -0.56 1.39 23.07
CA ASN A 149 -1.45 2.09 22.17
C ASN A 149 -1.39 1.54 20.73
N PHE A 150 -0.52 0.60 20.39
CA PHE A 150 -0.39 0.11 19.02
C PHE A 150 -1.69 -0.44 18.45
N GLN A 151 -2.54 -1.03 19.31
CA GLN A 151 -3.86 -1.52 18.91
C GLN A 151 -4.76 -0.39 18.34
N ASN A 152 -4.61 0.85 18.83
CA ASN A 152 -5.39 2.00 18.35
C ASN A 152 -5.04 2.39 16.90
N TYR A 153 -3.93 1.88 16.37
CA TYR A 153 -3.45 2.15 15.01
C TYR A 153 -3.77 1.03 14.02
N ILE A 154 -4.37 -0.06 14.52
CA ILE A 154 -4.80 -1.22 13.72
C ILE A 154 -6.29 -1.06 13.44
N LYS A 155 -6.64 -0.81 12.17
CA LYS A 155 -8.02 -0.70 11.72
C LYS A 155 -8.58 -2.07 11.38
N GLU A 156 -9.74 -2.40 11.92
CA GLU A 156 -10.47 -3.58 11.47
C GLU A 156 -10.84 -3.42 9.99
N ILE A 157 -10.43 -4.38 9.19
CA ILE A 157 -10.78 -4.45 7.78
C ILE A 157 -11.80 -5.57 7.67
N PRO A 158 -13.03 -5.27 7.26
CA PRO A 158 -14.02 -6.32 7.05
C PRO A 158 -13.46 -7.37 6.09
N GLU A 159 -13.54 -8.62 6.47
CA GLU A 159 -13.22 -9.73 5.57
C GLU A 159 -14.09 -9.59 4.32
N GLU A 160 -13.47 -9.78 3.15
CA GLU A 160 -14.24 -9.82 1.92
C GLU A 160 -15.07 -11.10 1.94
N GLU A 161 -16.37 -10.94 1.91
CA GLU A 161 -17.26 -12.06 1.81
C GLU A 161 -17.08 -12.69 0.43
N VAL A 162 -16.47 -13.87 0.40
CA VAL A 162 -16.32 -14.62 -0.85
C VAL A 162 -17.64 -15.33 -1.10
N ILE A 163 -18.44 -14.77 -2.00
CA ILE A 163 -19.68 -15.38 -2.44
C ILE A 163 -19.36 -16.29 -3.63
N TYR A 164 -19.59 -17.58 -3.47
CA TYR A 164 -19.51 -18.52 -4.58
C TYR A 164 -20.79 -18.42 -5.42
N LEU A 165 -20.68 -17.88 -6.62
CA LEU A 165 -21.81 -17.67 -7.52
C LEU A 165 -22.16 -18.90 -8.37
N GLY A 166 -21.33 -19.96 -8.34
CA GLY A 166 -21.48 -21.08 -9.25
C GLY A 166 -21.14 -20.73 -10.71
N GLU A 167 -21.76 -21.42 -11.64
CA GLU A 167 -21.66 -21.08 -13.07
C GLU A 167 -22.58 -19.89 -13.37
N THR A 168 -22.05 -18.86 -14.00
CA THR A 168 -22.81 -17.66 -14.35
C THR A 168 -22.29 -17.05 -15.64
N ASP A 169 -23.15 -16.41 -16.39
CA ASP A 169 -22.78 -15.70 -17.61
C ASP A 169 -22.17 -14.34 -17.27
N ILE A 170 -21.10 -14.00 -17.97
CA ILE A 170 -20.39 -12.74 -17.83
C ILE A 170 -20.37 -12.03 -19.18
N THR A 171 -20.99 -10.85 -19.25
CA THR A 171 -20.89 -10.00 -20.43
C THR A 171 -19.71 -9.03 -20.27
N VAL A 172 -18.65 -9.22 -21.04
CA VAL A 172 -17.45 -8.40 -20.96
C VAL A 172 -17.62 -7.13 -21.79
N HIS A 173 -17.48 -5.97 -21.14
CA HIS A 173 -17.52 -4.67 -21.81
C HIS A 173 -16.13 -4.09 -22.07
N SER A 174 -15.19 -4.31 -21.17
CA SER A 174 -13.82 -3.80 -21.27
C SER A 174 -12.81 -4.88 -20.90
N PRO A 175 -12.35 -5.67 -21.90
CA PRO A 175 -11.33 -6.67 -21.66
C PRO A 175 -9.94 -6.02 -21.53
N ASP A 176 -9.12 -6.51 -20.62
CA ASP A 176 -7.69 -6.18 -20.58
C ASP A 176 -6.85 -7.35 -21.09
N TRP A 177 -6.60 -7.40 -22.38
CA TRP A 177 -5.78 -8.42 -23.05
C TRP A 177 -4.31 -8.42 -22.63
N LYS A 178 -3.86 -7.35 -21.93
CA LYS A 178 -2.49 -7.24 -21.45
C LYS A 178 -2.32 -7.75 -20.01
N GLY A 179 -3.42 -8.07 -19.33
CA GLY A 179 -3.42 -8.61 -17.97
C GLY A 179 -2.88 -7.65 -16.90
N LYS A 180 -2.95 -6.32 -17.17
CA LYS A 180 -2.48 -5.29 -16.24
C LYS A 180 -3.58 -4.64 -15.40
N ARG A 181 -4.81 -4.82 -15.79
CA ARG A 181 -6.00 -4.24 -15.14
C ARG A 181 -7.09 -5.30 -15.03
N SER A 182 -7.97 -5.14 -14.07
CA SER A 182 -9.17 -5.95 -13.98
C SER A 182 -10.07 -5.75 -15.20
N TRP A 183 -10.70 -6.82 -15.63
CA TRP A 183 -11.72 -6.77 -16.66
C TRP A 183 -12.96 -6.09 -16.12
N LYS A 184 -13.74 -5.48 -17.00
CA LYS A 184 -15.03 -4.90 -16.64
C LYS A 184 -16.13 -5.52 -17.44
N GLY A 185 -17.22 -5.80 -16.77
CA GLY A 185 -18.40 -6.38 -17.39
C GLY A 185 -19.56 -6.56 -16.43
N LYS A 186 -20.63 -7.13 -16.93
CA LYS A 186 -21.80 -7.49 -16.14
C LYS A 186 -21.78 -8.98 -15.83
N ILE A 187 -22.03 -9.32 -14.58
CA ILE A 187 -22.25 -10.68 -14.10
C ILE A 187 -23.73 -10.80 -13.85
N GLU A 188 -24.41 -11.69 -14.53
CA GLU A 188 -25.88 -11.76 -14.57
C GLU A 188 -26.53 -11.85 -13.17
N ILE A 189 -25.89 -12.59 -12.26
CA ILE A 189 -26.39 -12.77 -10.87
C ILE A 189 -26.18 -11.51 -10.01
N LEU A 190 -25.30 -10.58 -10.37
CA LEU A 190 -24.93 -9.39 -9.59
C LEU A 190 -25.60 -8.10 -10.09
N ASN A 191 -26.93 -8.06 -10.17
CA ASN A 191 -27.71 -6.81 -10.31
C ASN A 191 -27.27 -5.84 -11.40
N ASP A 192 -27.18 -6.21 -12.65
CA ASP A 192 -27.02 -5.32 -13.84
C ASP A 192 -25.98 -4.18 -13.75
N LYS A 193 -25.20 -4.10 -12.68
CA LYS A 193 -24.12 -3.13 -12.53
C LYS A 193 -22.85 -3.62 -13.19
N GLU A 194 -22.03 -2.67 -13.66
CA GLU A 194 -20.69 -2.98 -14.14
C GLU A 194 -19.81 -3.37 -12.95
N ASN A 195 -19.20 -4.54 -13.02
CA ASN A 195 -18.31 -5.07 -12.01
C ASN A 195 -16.90 -5.20 -12.59
N ALA A 196 -15.89 -5.00 -11.74
CA ALA A 196 -14.53 -5.36 -12.05
C ALA A 196 -14.29 -6.81 -11.61
N PHE A 197 -13.63 -7.62 -12.43
CA PHE A 197 -13.31 -9.00 -12.10
C PHE A 197 -11.97 -9.40 -12.71
N ASP A 198 -11.31 -10.36 -12.09
CA ASP A 198 -10.06 -10.92 -12.55
C ASP A 198 -10.24 -12.40 -12.81
N PHE A 199 -9.56 -12.90 -13.84
CA PHE A 199 -9.47 -14.34 -14.08
C PHE A 199 -8.31 -14.94 -13.26
N ASP A 200 -8.54 -16.14 -12.74
CA ASP A 200 -7.45 -16.92 -12.16
C ASP A 200 -6.30 -17.08 -13.17
N LYS A 201 -5.10 -16.70 -12.74
CA LYS A 201 -3.90 -16.72 -13.59
C LYS A 201 -3.56 -18.12 -14.12
N SER A 202 -4.00 -19.17 -13.43
CA SER A 202 -3.85 -20.56 -13.88
C SER A 202 -4.74 -20.90 -15.08
N LEU A 203 -5.84 -20.17 -15.25
CA LEU A 203 -6.81 -20.37 -16.33
C LEU A 203 -6.57 -19.44 -17.53
N THR A 204 -5.86 -18.33 -17.33
CA THR A 204 -5.69 -17.30 -18.37
C THR A 204 -5.06 -17.83 -19.64
N GLY A 205 -4.03 -18.67 -19.59
CA GLY A 205 -3.39 -19.23 -20.78
C GLY A 205 -4.34 -20.08 -21.62
N LYS A 206 -5.08 -20.99 -20.99
CA LYS A 206 -6.03 -21.89 -21.66
C LYS A 206 -7.29 -21.19 -22.16
N PHE A 207 -7.74 -20.17 -21.44
CA PHE A 207 -8.89 -19.38 -21.84
C PHE A 207 -8.62 -18.56 -23.11
N TRP A 208 -7.43 -17.99 -23.24
CA TRP A 208 -7.02 -17.22 -24.41
C TRP A 208 -6.89 -18.05 -25.67
N GLU A 209 -6.36 -19.24 -25.56
CA GLU A 209 -6.30 -20.17 -26.70
C GLU A 209 -7.70 -20.52 -27.23
N LYS A 210 -8.69 -20.61 -26.34
CA LYS A 210 -10.06 -20.95 -26.71
C LYS A 210 -10.85 -19.76 -27.27
N VAL A 211 -10.72 -18.59 -26.65
CA VAL A 211 -11.46 -17.37 -27.07
C VAL A 211 -10.93 -16.82 -28.40
N THR A 212 -9.63 -16.89 -28.65
CA THR A 212 -9.04 -16.44 -29.94
C THR A 212 -9.40 -17.34 -31.10
N LEU A 213 -9.76 -18.62 -30.88
CA LEU A 213 -10.17 -19.54 -31.92
C LEU A 213 -11.66 -19.47 -32.25
N ASP A 214 -12.52 -19.12 -31.24
CA ASP A 214 -13.98 -19.19 -31.41
C ASP A 214 -14.67 -17.86 -31.73
N THR A 215 -14.00 -16.71 -31.63
CA THR A 215 -14.66 -15.39 -31.65
C THR A 215 -14.24 -14.41 -32.73
N LEU A 216 -13.52 -14.84 -33.76
CA LEU A 216 -13.35 -14.02 -34.97
C LEU A 216 -14.38 -14.43 -36.01
N PRO A 217 -15.49 -13.73 -36.20
CA PRO A 217 -16.24 -13.83 -37.42
C PRO A 217 -15.34 -13.27 -38.53
N LEU A 218 -14.92 -14.14 -39.43
CA LEU A 218 -14.31 -13.75 -40.69
C LEU A 218 -15.34 -12.93 -41.47
N HIS A 219 -15.31 -11.60 -41.31
CA HIS A 219 -15.89 -10.70 -42.29
C HIS A 219 -14.92 -10.66 -43.49
N THR A 220 -15.12 -11.60 -44.39
CA THR A 220 -14.69 -11.45 -45.78
C THR A 220 -15.63 -10.50 -46.46
N THR A 221 -15.18 -9.34 -46.85
CA THR A 221 -15.64 -8.60 -48.01
C THR A 221 -14.44 -8.22 -48.85
#